data_455973626717f6b2669311a7baba85a1
#
_entry.id   455973626717f6b2669311a7baba85a1
#
_cell.length_a   1.000
_cell.length_b   1.000
_cell.length_c   1.000
_cell.angle_alpha   90.00
_cell.angle_beta   90.00
_cell.angle_gamma   90.00
#
_symmetry.space_group_name_H-M   'P 1'
#
loop_
_entity.id
_entity.type
_entity.pdbx_description
1 polymer ?
#
loop_
_entity_poly.entity_id
_entity_poly.type
_entity_poly.pdbx_seq_one_letter_code
_entity_poly.pdbx_strand_id
1 'polypeptide(L)'
;MSRNRIDFRHLLAFVEVCEQRHFTRAAQTLAKSQPALSALIGQLEEDLGIPLLTRTTRLVEITPAGKEFLVSAKRIVADLQNAVSEIQDFANLRRGRLRVAALPSLCMVIMPKVANVFASRHAGIDISIIDVPGDQLVEDVTRGRVDFGIGYVSETEMVVSEPIMVDRLVAIASKELFAGRDSLSWRDLEQFKLIAMSQGTTIRSLLESGFRKAGVQPDIVLEPNLMPTAIAYASSGLGVAILPSSGVPDHLEGVVRFDLEDPIIERKLSVIRTRDNPFVPAAAAFLDILREECGVNGPSQLAKVP
;
A
#
# COMPACT_ATOMS: atom_id res chain seq x y z
N MET A 1 -28.49 -11.39 38.98
CA MET A 1 -28.42 -10.80 37.61
C MET A 1 -28.80 -11.90 36.65
N SER A 2 -30.01 -11.88 36.08
CA SER A 2 -30.46 -12.85 35.07
C SER A 2 -29.53 -12.68 33.86
N ARG A 3 -28.81 -13.75 33.45
CA ARG A 3 -28.06 -13.76 32.21
C ARG A 3 -29.07 -13.65 31.07
N ASN A 4 -29.18 -12.47 30.50
CA ASN A 4 -30.00 -12.25 29.30
C ASN A 4 -29.46 -13.18 28.20
N ARG A 5 -30.21 -14.22 27.83
CA ARG A 5 -29.83 -15.24 26.84
C ARG A 5 -30.18 -14.83 25.41
N ILE A 6 -30.72 -13.62 25.23
CA ILE A 6 -31.10 -13.11 23.92
C ILE A 6 -29.83 -12.89 23.09
N ASP A 7 -29.79 -13.52 21.95
CA ASP A 7 -28.70 -13.37 20.97
C ASP A 7 -29.24 -12.85 19.62
N PHE A 8 -28.31 -12.59 18.70
CA PHE A 8 -28.60 -12.07 17.36
C PHE A 8 -29.60 -12.95 16.59
N ARG A 9 -29.53 -14.28 16.77
CA ARG A 9 -30.42 -15.22 16.06
C ARG A 9 -31.87 -15.05 16.47
N HIS A 10 -32.14 -14.72 17.73
CA HIS A 10 -33.46 -14.43 18.23
C HIS A 10 -34.04 -13.15 17.63
N LEU A 11 -33.20 -12.08 17.55
CA LEU A 11 -33.61 -10.81 16.96
C LEU A 11 -33.88 -10.95 15.47
N LEU A 12 -32.99 -11.62 14.74
CA LEU A 12 -33.14 -11.86 13.31
C LEU A 12 -34.42 -12.70 13.02
N ALA A 13 -34.64 -13.76 13.80
CA ALA A 13 -35.82 -14.60 13.67
C ALA A 13 -37.10 -13.79 13.90
N PHE A 14 -37.15 -12.94 14.92
CA PHE A 14 -38.30 -12.11 15.24
C PHE A 14 -38.57 -11.07 14.16
N VAL A 15 -37.55 -10.35 13.70
CA VAL A 15 -37.69 -9.36 12.62
C VAL A 15 -38.25 -10.01 11.37
N GLU A 16 -37.67 -11.16 10.93
CA GLU A 16 -38.12 -11.86 9.72
C GLU A 16 -39.57 -12.37 9.84
N VAL A 17 -39.96 -12.94 10.99
CA VAL A 17 -41.35 -13.36 11.19
C VAL A 17 -42.32 -12.17 11.15
N CYS A 18 -41.93 -11.03 11.70
CA CYS A 18 -42.74 -9.81 11.64
C CYS A 18 -42.89 -9.28 10.20
N GLU A 19 -41.86 -9.37 9.38
CA GLU A 19 -41.87 -8.90 7.98
C GLU A 19 -42.71 -9.81 7.10
N GLN A 20 -42.50 -11.11 7.19
CA GLN A 20 -43.20 -12.09 6.38
C GLN A 20 -44.64 -12.34 6.85
N ARG A 21 -44.94 -12.03 8.12
CA ARG A 21 -46.22 -12.36 8.79
C ARG A 21 -46.59 -13.83 8.66
N HIS A 22 -45.61 -14.69 8.45
CA HIS A 22 -45.80 -16.12 8.20
C HIS A 22 -44.57 -16.94 8.59
N PHE A 23 -44.68 -17.83 9.57
CA PHE A 23 -43.55 -18.62 10.08
C PHE A 23 -42.87 -19.46 9.02
N THR A 24 -43.61 -20.11 8.13
CA THR A 24 -43.01 -20.98 7.11
C THR A 24 -42.19 -20.19 6.09
N ARG A 25 -42.65 -19.01 5.65
CA ARG A 25 -41.92 -18.14 4.77
C ARG A 25 -40.66 -17.59 5.42
N ALA A 26 -40.80 -17.08 6.64
CA ALA A 26 -39.66 -16.59 7.42
C ALA A 26 -38.61 -17.68 7.65
N ALA A 27 -39.04 -18.93 7.91
CA ALA A 27 -38.15 -20.06 8.07
C ALA A 27 -37.36 -20.37 6.77
N GLN A 28 -38.03 -20.32 5.61
CA GLN A 28 -37.38 -20.49 4.31
C GLN A 28 -36.36 -19.41 4.04
N THR A 29 -36.67 -18.13 4.27
CA THR A 29 -35.73 -17.01 4.12
C THR A 29 -34.48 -17.20 4.97
N LEU A 30 -34.65 -17.69 6.21
CA LEU A 30 -33.53 -17.92 7.14
C LEU A 30 -32.84 -19.28 6.98
N ALA A 31 -33.20 -20.06 5.98
CA ALA A 31 -32.71 -21.43 5.77
C ALA A 31 -32.84 -22.33 7.02
N LYS A 32 -34.00 -22.22 7.72
CA LYS A 32 -34.31 -22.98 8.93
C LYS A 32 -35.61 -23.79 8.77
N SER A 33 -35.80 -24.79 9.63
CA SER A 33 -37.11 -25.43 9.73
C SER A 33 -38.08 -24.55 10.52
N GLN A 34 -39.35 -24.62 10.18
CA GLN A 34 -40.40 -23.84 10.90
C GLN A 34 -40.46 -24.16 12.42
N PRO A 35 -40.28 -25.43 12.88
CA PRO A 35 -40.18 -25.71 14.31
C PRO A 35 -38.97 -25.02 14.97
N ALA A 36 -37.82 -25.00 14.31
CA ALA A 36 -36.62 -24.33 14.84
C ALA A 36 -36.81 -22.80 14.94
N LEU A 37 -37.45 -22.19 13.95
CA LEU A 37 -37.77 -20.76 14.01
C LEU A 37 -38.78 -20.46 15.13
N SER A 38 -39.79 -21.32 15.27
CA SER A 38 -40.78 -21.19 16.35
C SER A 38 -40.16 -21.33 17.76
N ALA A 39 -39.17 -22.20 17.91
CA ALA A 39 -38.41 -22.35 19.15
C ALA A 39 -37.62 -21.10 19.51
N LEU A 40 -36.94 -20.47 18.51
CA LEU A 40 -36.21 -19.19 18.71
C LEU A 40 -37.16 -18.07 19.19
N ILE A 41 -38.32 -17.95 18.59
CA ILE A 41 -39.30 -16.94 19.02
C ILE A 41 -39.82 -17.25 20.43
N GLY A 42 -40.14 -18.54 20.72
CA GLY A 42 -40.61 -18.96 22.06
C GLY A 42 -39.57 -18.63 23.14
N GLN A 43 -38.29 -18.93 22.88
CA GLN A 43 -37.20 -18.61 23.80
C GLN A 43 -37.03 -17.10 24.02
N LEU A 44 -37.16 -16.30 22.93
CA LEU A 44 -37.13 -14.85 23.03
C LEU A 44 -38.25 -14.30 23.92
N GLU A 45 -39.47 -14.78 23.72
CA GLU A 45 -40.64 -14.36 24.52
C GLU A 45 -40.51 -14.81 25.99
N GLU A 46 -39.98 -16.01 26.24
CA GLU A 46 -39.69 -16.51 27.58
C GLU A 46 -38.62 -15.66 28.29
N ASP A 47 -37.53 -15.34 27.63
CA ASP A 47 -36.44 -14.52 28.18
C ASP A 47 -36.87 -13.06 28.43
N LEU A 48 -37.82 -12.54 27.65
CA LEU A 48 -38.42 -11.23 27.85
C LEU A 48 -39.60 -11.23 28.87
N GLY A 49 -40.14 -12.39 29.13
CA GLY A 49 -41.32 -12.55 30.03
C GLY A 49 -42.62 -11.98 29.47
N ILE A 50 -42.70 -11.70 28.18
CA ILE A 50 -43.87 -11.13 27.52
C ILE A 50 -44.02 -11.65 26.09
N PRO A 51 -45.25 -11.99 25.63
CA PRO A 51 -45.46 -12.40 24.26
C PRO A 51 -45.30 -11.21 23.28
N LEU A 52 -44.56 -11.41 22.23
CA LEU A 52 -44.31 -10.44 21.15
C LEU A 52 -45.24 -10.70 19.96
N LEU A 53 -45.66 -11.94 19.78
CA LEU A 53 -46.53 -12.36 18.68
C LEU A 53 -47.77 -13.05 19.20
N THR A 54 -48.91 -12.81 18.54
CA THR A 54 -50.13 -13.56 18.74
C THR A 54 -50.30 -14.54 17.59
N ARG A 55 -50.43 -15.84 17.92
CA ARG A 55 -50.55 -16.91 16.92
C ARG A 55 -52.01 -17.26 16.75
N THR A 56 -52.57 -16.98 15.60
CA THR A 56 -53.80 -17.59 15.14
C THR A 56 -53.51 -18.66 14.10
N THR A 57 -54.42 -19.59 13.85
CA THR A 57 -54.18 -20.69 12.88
C THR A 57 -53.93 -20.26 11.45
N ARG A 58 -54.10 -18.98 11.13
CA ARG A 58 -53.93 -18.44 9.76
C ARG A 58 -53.06 -17.19 9.63
N LEU A 59 -52.79 -16.48 10.71
CA LEU A 59 -52.07 -15.21 10.67
C LEU A 59 -51.15 -15.03 11.90
N VAL A 60 -50.03 -14.36 11.69
CA VAL A 60 -49.14 -13.88 12.75
C VAL A 60 -49.41 -12.38 12.95
N GLU A 61 -49.87 -12.03 14.12
CA GLU A 61 -50.09 -10.64 14.52
C GLU A 61 -49.04 -10.21 15.54
N ILE A 62 -48.60 -8.97 15.44
CA ILE A 62 -47.58 -8.41 16.34
C ILE A 62 -48.30 -7.75 17.50
N THR A 63 -47.96 -8.13 18.75
CA THR A 63 -48.52 -7.51 19.97
C THR A 63 -48.07 -6.05 20.12
N PRO A 64 -48.67 -5.23 20.96
CA PRO A 64 -48.17 -3.89 21.28
C PRO A 64 -46.69 -3.91 21.75
N ALA A 65 -46.34 -4.85 22.64
CA ALA A 65 -44.98 -5.04 23.10
C ALA A 65 -44.05 -5.46 21.93
N GLY A 66 -44.52 -6.34 21.03
CA GLY A 66 -43.81 -6.74 19.84
C GLY A 66 -43.54 -5.57 18.89
N LYS A 67 -44.48 -4.63 18.74
CA LYS A 67 -44.30 -3.44 17.91
C LYS A 67 -43.19 -2.53 18.45
N GLU A 68 -43.18 -2.27 19.74
CA GLU A 68 -42.08 -1.50 20.38
C GLU A 68 -40.74 -2.21 20.25
N PHE A 69 -40.71 -3.51 20.56
CA PHE A 69 -39.49 -4.29 20.46
C PHE A 69 -38.97 -4.41 19.03
N LEU A 70 -39.85 -4.48 18.01
CA LEU A 70 -39.49 -4.58 16.60
C LEU A 70 -38.62 -3.40 16.13
N VAL A 71 -38.93 -2.18 16.60
CA VAL A 71 -38.11 -0.99 16.25
C VAL A 71 -36.68 -1.15 16.74
N SER A 72 -36.50 -1.59 17.98
CA SER A 72 -35.17 -1.81 18.56
C SER A 72 -34.45 -3.00 17.93
N ALA A 73 -35.17 -4.11 17.71
CA ALA A 73 -34.61 -5.31 17.08
C ALA A 73 -34.13 -5.04 15.66
N LYS A 74 -34.88 -4.32 14.82
CA LYS A 74 -34.49 -3.92 13.48
C LYS A 74 -33.22 -3.08 13.48
N ARG A 75 -33.12 -2.11 14.40
CA ARG A 75 -31.91 -1.27 14.52
C ARG A 75 -30.69 -2.10 14.87
N ILE A 76 -30.77 -2.98 15.88
CA ILE A 76 -29.66 -3.82 16.31
C ILE A 76 -29.20 -4.77 15.18
N VAL A 77 -30.17 -5.39 14.48
CA VAL A 77 -29.90 -6.28 13.34
C VAL A 77 -29.15 -5.50 12.23
N ALA A 78 -29.66 -4.31 11.87
CA ALA A 78 -29.04 -3.47 10.85
C ALA A 78 -27.64 -2.99 11.26
N ASP A 79 -27.45 -2.55 12.50
CA ASP A 79 -26.17 -2.09 13.02
C ASP A 79 -25.10 -3.21 12.98
N LEU A 80 -25.47 -4.43 13.37
CA LEU A 80 -24.53 -5.56 13.29
C LEU A 80 -24.23 -5.95 11.85
N GLN A 81 -25.21 -5.97 10.96
CA GLN A 81 -25.01 -6.26 9.54
C GLN A 81 -24.10 -5.22 8.89
N ASN A 82 -24.27 -3.94 9.20
CA ASN A 82 -23.43 -2.86 8.72
C ASN A 82 -22.00 -3.03 9.21
N ALA A 83 -21.79 -3.29 10.50
CA ALA A 83 -20.46 -3.50 11.06
C ALA A 83 -19.74 -4.69 10.39
N VAL A 84 -20.44 -5.80 10.15
CA VAL A 84 -19.89 -6.96 9.43
C VAL A 84 -19.54 -6.59 7.98
N SER A 85 -20.44 -5.86 7.29
CA SER A 85 -20.20 -5.41 5.91
C SER A 85 -18.99 -4.46 5.82
N GLU A 86 -18.83 -3.52 6.76
CA GLU A 86 -17.69 -2.61 6.82
C GLU A 86 -16.36 -3.37 6.94
N ILE A 87 -16.31 -4.38 7.81
CA ILE A 87 -15.12 -5.23 7.96
C ILE A 87 -14.87 -6.07 6.72
N GLN A 88 -15.92 -6.58 6.08
CA GLN A 88 -15.78 -7.31 4.81
C GLN A 88 -15.32 -6.40 3.67
N ASP A 89 -15.82 -5.16 3.60
CA ASP A 89 -15.37 -4.19 2.60
C ASP A 89 -13.90 -3.80 2.79
N PHE A 90 -13.46 -3.68 4.04
CA PHE A 90 -12.04 -3.49 4.36
C PHE A 90 -11.19 -4.71 3.93
N ALA A 91 -11.63 -5.92 4.26
CA ALA A 91 -10.94 -7.17 3.88
C ALA A 91 -10.90 -7.39 2.36
N ASN A 92 -11.96 -6.98 1.65
CA ASN A 92 -12.10 -7.13 0.20
C ASN A 92 -11.57 -5.93 -0.61
N LEU A 93 -10.84 -5.01 -0.01
CA LEU A 93 -10.27 -3.82 -0.67
C LEU A 93 -11.32 -2.88 -1.30
N ARG A 94 -12.54 -2.88 -0.79
CA ARG A 94 -13.61 -2.00 -1.25
C ARG A 94 -13.61 -0.65 -0.56
N ARG A 95 -13.02 -0.57 0.64
CA ARG A 95 -12.84 0.64 1.43
C ARG A 95 -11.56 0.56 2.23
N GLY A 96 -10.91 1.70 2.44
CA GLY A 96 -9.72 1.78 3.28
C GLY A 96 -8.83 2.96 2.92
N ARG A 97 -7.70 3.03 3.59
CA ARG A 97 -6.65 4.02 3.34
C ARG A 97 -5.31 3.32 3.33
N LEU A 98 -4.44 3.74 2.42
CA LEU A 98 -3.06 3.28 2.30
C LEU A 98 -2.12 4.47 2.29
N ARG A 99 -1.15 4.50 3.21
CA ARG A 99 -0.13 5.55 3.32
C ARG A 99 1.24 4.94 3.06
N VAL A 100 1.93 5.43 2.05
CA VAL A 100 3.24 4.95 1.63
C VAL A 100 4.25 6.08 1.67
N ALA A 101 5.44 5.85 2.23
CA ALA A 101 6.58 6.72 2.05
C ALA A 101 7.55 6.08 1.05
N ALA A 102 8.11 6.85 0.13
CA ALA A 102 9.09 6.34 -0.81
C ALA A 102 10.22 7.35 -1.04
N LEU A 103 11.38 6.86 -1.48
CA LEU A 103 12.47 7.76 -1.87
C LEU A 103 12.05 8.61 -3.07
N PRO A 104 12.51 9.88 -3.15
CA PRO A 104 12.20 10.78 -4.27
C PRO A 104 12.49 10.17 -5.64
N SER A 105 13.56 9.39 -5.78
CA SER A 105 13.89 8.70 -7.04
C SER A 105 12.79 7.74 -7.50
N LEU A 106 12.14 7.03 -6.58
CA LEU A 106 11.04 6.13 -6.88
C LEU A 106 9.75 6.89 -7.21
N CYS A 107 9.52 8.00 -6.50
CA CYS A 107 8.35 8.84 -6.72
C CYS A 107 8.34 9.55 -8.09
N MET A 108 9.51 9.71 -8.71
CA MET A 108 9.61 10.31 -10.05
C MET A 108 9.13 9.38 -11.18
N VAL A 109 9.38 8.09 -11.10
CA VAL A 109 9.20 7.17 -12.25
C VAL A 109 8.30 5.99 -11.88
N ILE A 110 8.59 5.29 -10.80
CA ILE A 110 7.93 4.01 -10.45
C ILE A 110 6.58 4.26 -9.77
N MET A 111 6.55 5.08 -8.73
CA MET A 111 5.33 5.29 -7.94
C MET A 111 4.14 5.83 -8.74
N PRO A 112 4.29 6.72 -9.73
CA PRO A 112 3.15 7.15 -10.55
C PRO A 112 2.51 6.00 -11.33
N LYS A 113 3.31 5.07 -11.86
CA LYS A 113 2.81 3.88 -12.58
C LYS A 113 2.04 2.97 -11.63
N VAL A 114 2.65 2.61 -10.49
CA VAL A 114 2.05 1.76 -9.46
C VAL A 114 0.77 2.37 -8.91
N ALA A 115 0.79 3.66 -8.58
CA ALA A 115 -0.38 4.38 -8.05
C ALA A 115 -1.54 4.40 -9.03
N ASN A 116 -1.28 4.62 -10.31
CA ASN A 116 -2.30 4.62 -11.35
C ASN A 116 -2.96 3.24 -11.50
N VAL A 117 -2.16 2.17 -11.56
CA VAL A 117 -2.67 0.79 -11.63
C VAL A 117 -3.46 0.45 -10.37
N PHE A 118 -2.92 0.79 -9.19
CA PHE A 118 -3.59 0.54 -7.92
C PHE A 118 -4.94 1.26 -7.82
N ALA A 119 -4.98 2.55 -8.13
CA ALA A 119 -6.22 3.35 -8.10
C ALA A 119 -7.28 2.81 -9.07
N SER A 120 -6.87 2.31 -10.24
CA SER A 120 -7.79 1.71 -11.21
C SER A 120 -8.37 0.38 -10.75
N ARG A 121 -7.57 -0.46 -10.06
CA ARG A 121 -7.99 -1.78 -9.56
C ARG A 121 -8.75 -1.69 -8.23
N HIS A 122 -8.49 -0.66 -7.42
CA HIS A 122 -8.97 -0.50 -6.03
C HIS A 122 -9.54 0.90 -5.78
N ALA A 123 -10.54 1.31 -6.56
CA ALA A 123 -11.12 2.66 -6.53
C ALA A 123 -11.72 3.08 -5.17
N GLY A 124 -11.97 2.13 -4.27
CA GLY A 124 -12.47 2.40 -2.91
C GLY A 124 -11.37 2.63 -1.88
N ILE A 125 -10.09 2.53 -2.25
CA ILE A 125 -8.96 2.74 -1.36
C ILE A 125 -8.38 4.14 -1.57
N ASP A 126 -8.38 4.93 -0.51
CA ASP A 126 -7.72 6.24 -0.49
C ASP A 126 -6.21 6.05 -0.32
N ILE A 127 -5.43 6.39 -1.36
CA ILE A 127 -3.99 6.24 -1.36
C ILE A 127 -3.30 7.58 -1.13
N SER A 128 -2.30 7.59 -0.23
CA SER A 128 -1.41 8.72 0.02
C SER A 128 0.03 8.27 -0.11
N ILE A 129 0.76 8.84 -1.06
CA ILE A 129 2.19 8.59 -1.26
C ILE A 129 2.94 9.87 -0.96
N ILE A 130 3.96 9.79 -0.10
CA ILE A 130 4.85 10.90 0.22
C ILE A 130 6.28 10.56 -0.19
N ASP A 131 6.99 11.54 -0.76
CA ASP A 131 8.40 11.43 -1.04
C ASP A 131 9.23 12.01 0.11
N VAL A 132 10.12 11.19 0.67
CA VAL A 132 10.94 11.54 1.83
C VAL A 132 12.37 11.01 1.68
N PRO A 133 13.38 11.70 2.29
CA PRO A 133 14.72 11.16 2.42
C PRO A 133 14.75 9.85 3.22
N GLY A 134 15.83 9.05 3.04
CA GLY A 134 15.91 7.72 3.64
C GLY A 134 15.89 7.71 5.18
N ASP A 135 16.46 8.70 5.84
CA ASP A 135 16.45 8.88 7.30
C ASP A 135 15.02 9.17 7.81
N GLN A 136 14.29 10.06 7.15
CA GLN A 136 12.90 10.36 7.47
C GLN A 136 11.96 9.17 7.20
N LEU A 137 12.25 8.38 6.16
CA LEU A 137 11.45 7.20 5.80
C LEU A 137 11.37 6.20 6.95
N VAL A 138 12.50 5.90 7.61
CA VAL A 138 12.53 5.00 8.78
C VAL A 138 11.75 5.59 9.95
N GLU A 139 11.90 6.90 10.19
CA GLU A 139 11.16 7.59 11.25
C GLU A 139 9.64 7.55 11.00
N ASP A 140 9.20 7.78 9.77
CA ASP A 140 7.77 7.78 9.44
C ASP A 140 7.15 6.39 9.56
N VAL A 141 7.89 5.34 9.21
CA VAL A 141 7.47 3.95 9.40
C VAL A 141 7.39 3.61 10.89
N THR A 142 8.43 3.91 11.66
CA THR A 142 8.47 3.56 13.10
C THR A 142 7.45 4.30 13.93
N ARG A 143 7.10 5.53 13.55
CA ARG A 143 6.04 6.33 14.19
C ARG A 143 4.64 6.03 13.69
N GLY A 144 4.47 5.10 12.75
CA GLY A 144 3.17 4.76 12.18
C GLY A 144 2.51 5.89 11.38
N ARG A 145 3.28 6.88 10.91
CA ARG A 145 2.76 7.93 10.03
C ARG A 145 2.39 7.38 8.66
N VAL A 146 3.09 6.33 8.23
CA VAL A 146 2.83 5.55 7.02
C VAL A 146 2.71 4.07 7.36
N ASP A 147 2.06 3.31 6.50
CA ASP A 147 1.83 1.88 6.70
C ASP A 147 3.08 1.06 6.34
N PHE A 148 3.87 1.55 5.38
CA PHE A 148 5.20 1.06 5.04
C PHE A 148 6.00 2.10 4.24
N GLY A 149 7.30 1.84 4.14
CA GLY A 149 8.21 2.65 3.34
C GLY A 149 8.86 1.84 2.20
N ILE A 150 9.34 2.53 1.15
CA ILE A 150 10.11 1.92 0.06
C ILE A 150 11.38 2.72 -0.15
N GLY A 151 12.53 2.08 0.12
CA GLY A 151 13.81 2.76 0.02
C GLY A 151 15.03 1.91 0.32
N TYR A 152 16.16 2.59 0.46
CA TYR A 152 17.42 1.99 0.89
C TYR A 152 17.62 2.26 2.38
N VAL A 153 17.65 1.20 3.17
CA VAL A 153 17.80 1.28 4.63
C VAL A 153 18.64 0.12 5.14
N SER A 154 19.48 0.39 6.12
CA SER A 154 20.10 -0.65 6.94
C SER A 154 19.10 -1.23 7.91
N GLU A 155 19.08 -2.54 8.09
CA GLU A 155 18.20 -3.20 9.06
C GLU A 155 18.48 -2.70 10.48
N THR A 156 17.40 -2.52 11.25
CA THR A 156 17.45 -2.16 12.65
C THR A 156 16.56 -3.11 13.47
N GLU A 157 16.65 -3.06 14.79
CA GLU A 157 15.78 -3.86 15.66
C GLU A 157 14.28 -3.52 15.50
N MET A 158 13.96 -2.28 15.13
CA MET A 158 12.58 -1.79 15.05
C MET A 158 11.91 -2.03 13.69
N VAL A 159 12.69 -2.15 12.63
CA VAL A 159 12.16 -2.33 11.27
C VAL A 159 12.71 -3.60 10.64
N VAL A 160 11.87 -4.21 9.82
CA VAL A 160 12.26 -5.29 8.91
C VAL A 160 12.23 -4.76 7.49
N SER A 161 13.18 -5.22 6.68
CA SER A 161 13.29 -4.85 5.28
C SER A 161 13.19 -6.10 4.39
N GLU A 162 12.39 -5.99 3.33
CA GLU A 162 12.24 -7.01 2.30
C GLU A 162 12.76 -6.42 0.98
N PRO A 163 13.84 -6.96 0.39
CA PRO A 163 14.35 -6.46 -0.88
C PRO A 163 13.31 -6.55 -1.99
N ILE A 164 13.22 -5.50 -2.82
CA ILE A 164 12.25 -5.43 -3.90
C ILE A 164 12.91 -5.21 -5.26
N MET A 165 14.01 -4.48 -5.30
CA MET A 165 14.78 -4.28 -6.53
C MET A 165 16.21 -3.86 -6.24
N VAL A 166 17.07 -4.04 -7.22
CA VAL A 166 18.43 -3.48 -7.25
C VAL A 166 18.45 -2.33 -8.23
N ASP A 167 18.93 -1.19 -7.79
CA ASP A 167 19.07 0.02 -8.56
C ASP A 167 20.55 0.34 -8.76
N ARG A 168 20.90 0.98 -9.89
CA ARG A 168 22.29 1.30 -10.25
C ARG A 168 22.44 2.79 -10.51
N LEU A 169 23.66 3.30 -10.35
CA LEU A 169 23.97 4.64 -10.79
C LEU A 169 24.20 4.65 -12.30
N VAL A 170 23.61 5.65 -12.94
CA VAL A 170 23.75 5.93 -14.37
C VAL A 170 24.22 7.35 -14.59
N ALA A 171 24.94 7.59 -15.68
CA ALA A 171 25.31 8.91 -16.12
C ALA A 171 24.31 9.40 -17.18
N ILE A 172 23.87 10.65 -17.07
CA ILE A 172 23.01 11.31 -18.06
C ILE A 172 23.61 12.66 -18.46
N ALA A 173 23.49 13.01 -19.73
CA ALA A 173 23.83 14.33 -20.25
C ALA A 173 23.15 14.61 -21.58
N SER A 174 23.31 15.83 -22.13
CA SER A 174 22.85 16.13 -23.47
C SER A 174 23.59 15.27 -24.53
N LYS A 175 22.90 14.96 -25.64
CA LYS A 175 23.46 14.14 -26.73
C LYS A 175 24.73 14.73 -27.30
N GLU A 176 24.81 16.06 -27.34
CA GLU A 176 25.97 16.77 -27.88
C GLU A 176 27.24 16.52 -27.06
N LEU A 177 27.08 16.41 -25.74
CA LEU A 177 28.22 16.19 -24.82
C LEU A 177 28.80 14.79 -24.97
N PHE A 178 28.01 13.80 -25.37
CA PHE A 178 28.42 12.42 -25.55
C PHE A 178 28.48 11.96 -27.01
N ALA A 179 28.54 12.90 -27.97
CA ALA A 179 28.58 12.56 -29.40
C ALA A 179 29.69 11.55 -29.75
N GLY A 180 29.27 10.41 -30.33
CA GLY A 180 30.20 9.36 -30.75
C GLY A 180 30.71 8.40 -29.66
N ARG A 181 30.07 8.36 -28.48
CA ARG A 181 30.37 7.40 -27.41
C ARG A 181 29.23 6.36 -27.30
N ASP A 182 29.61 5.09 -27.20
CA ASP A 182 28.69 3.96 -27.01
C ASP A 182 28.68 3.45 -25.56
N SER A 183 29.71 3.79 -24.77
CA SER A 183 29.85 3.42 -23.35
C SER A 183 30.53 4.52 -22.56
N LEU A 184 30.39 4.48 -21.23
CA LEU A 184 31.00 5.44 -20.31
C LEU A 184 31.48 4.73 -19.04
N SER A 185 32.78 4.86 -18.75
CA SER A 185 33.36 4.37 -17.50
C SER A 185 33.49 5.50 -16.47
N TRP A 186 33.71 5.14 -15.19
CA TRP A 186 34.03 6.13 -14.14
C TRP A 186 35.25 6.98 -14.47
N ARG A 187 36.26 6.42 -15.15
CA ARG A 187 37.47 7.15 -15.57
C ARG A 187 37.20 8.19 -16.65
N ASP A 188 36.23 7.89 -17.53
CA ASP A 188 35.85 8.86 -18.56
C ASP A 188 35.22 10.11 -17.96
N LEU A 189 34.66 10.01 -16.76
CA LEU A 189 34.01 11.12 -16.06
C LEU A 189 35.00 12.23 -15.65
N GLU A 190 36.31 11.93 -15.54
CA GLU A 190 37.35 12.95 -15.28
C GLU A 190 37.41 14.05 -16.36
N GLN A 191 36.95 13.77 -17.57
CA GLN A 191 36.97 14.70 -18.69
C GLN A 191 35.78 15.65 -18.71
N PHE A 192 34.82 15.45 -17.79
CA PHE A 192 33.56 16.18 -17.79
C PHE A 192 33.35 16.96 -16.50
N LYS A 193 32.64 18.07 -16.63
CA LYS A 193 32.02 18.75 -15.47
C LYS A 193 30.89 17.91 -14.95
N LEU A 194 30.84 17.68 -13.65
CA LEU A 194 29.89 16.79 -13.04
C LEU A 194 28.81 17.56 -12.26
N ILE A 195 27.61 17.02 -12.33
CA ILE A 195 26.43 17.45 -11.57
C ILE A 195 26.14 16.34 -10.56
N ALA A 196 26.36 16.60 -9.28
CA ALA A 196 26.16 15.64 -8.19
C ALA A 196 25.06 16.12 -7.26
N MET A 197 24.30 15.19 -6.70
CA MET A 197 23.36 15.56 -5.63
C MET A 197 24.13 16.17 -4.45
N SER A 198 23.47 17.06 -3.72
CA SER A 198 24.06 17.75 -2.58
C SER A 198 24.59 16.80 -1.52
N GLN A 199 25.56 17.28 -0.74
CA GLN A 199 26.15 16.59 0.41
C GLN A 199 25.05 16.09 1.38
N GLY A 200 25.32 14.97 2.05
CA GLY A 200 24.39 14.36 3.01
C GLY A 200 23.31 13.47 2.38
N THR A 201 23.19 13.41 1.05
CA THR A 201 22.25 12.48 0.40
C THR A 201 22.89 11.10 0.22
N THR A 202 22.10 10.04 0.31
CA THR A 202 22.52 8.66 0.00
C THR A 202 23.10 8.54 -1.41
N ILE A 203 22.52 9.26 -2.38
CA ILE A 203 23.00 9.28 -3.76
C ILE A 203 24.42 9.85 -3.83
N ARG A 204 24.71 10.94 -3.09
CA ARG A 204 26.05 11.52 -3.02
C ARG A 204 27.06 10.54 -2.43
N SER A 205 26.72 9.86 -1.35
CA SER A 205 27.60 8.86 -0.73
C SER A 205 27.93 7.70 -1.67
N LEU A 206 26.93 7.22 -2.44
CA LEU A 206 27.13 6.20 -3.46
C LEU A 206 28.04 6.68 -4.60
N LEU A 207 27.83 7.90 -5.08
CA LEU A 207 28.68 8.54 -6.09
C LEU A 207 30.14 8.62 -5.63
N GLU A 208 30.38 9.13 -4.42
CA GLU A 208 31.72 9.23 -3.85
C GLU A 208 32.39 7.86 -3.65
N SER A 209 31.60 6.83 -3.31
CA SER A 209 32.10 5.45 -3.26
C SER A 209 32.54 4.96 -4.63
N GLY A 210 31.77 5.28 -5.69
CA GLY A 210 32.13 4.93 -7.07
C GLY A 210 33.45 5.56 -7.49
N PHE A 211 33.62 6.86 -7.33
CA PHE A 211 34.84 7.56 -7.63
C PHE A 211 36.06 7.03 -6.86
N ARG A 212 35.86 6.79 -5.56
CA ARG A 212 36.94 6.23 -4.71
C ARG A 212 37.37 4.84 -5.19
N LYS A 213 36.44 3.97 -5.53
CA LYS A 213 36.73 2.62 -6.03
C LYS A 213 37.41 2.65 -7.42
N ALA A 214 37.00 3.58 -8.27
CA ALA A 214 37.61 3.78 -9.59
C ALA A 214 39.00 4.49 -9.55
N GLY A 215 39.33 5.09 -8.40
CA GLY A 215 40.56 5.88 -8.25
C GLY A 215 40.54 7.20 -9.04
N VAL A 216 39.37 7.80 -9.18
CA VAL A 216 39.08 8.98 -10.02
C VAL A 216 38.77 10.19 -9.14
N GLN A 217 39.17 11.38 -9.57
CA GLN A 217 38.90 12.66 -8.92
C GLN A 217 37.79 13.38 -9.71
N PRO A 218 36.59 13.61 -9.11
CA PRO A 218 35.52 14.27 -9.82
C PRO A 218 35.69 15.80 -9.86
N ASP A 219 35.40 16.43 -11.00
CA ASP A 219 35.19 17.87 -11.12
C ASP A 219 33.70 18.22 -10.95
N ILE A 220 33.24 18.31 -9.69
CA ILE A 220 31.85 18.62 -9.39
C ILE A 220 31.65 20.13 -9.40
N VAL A 221 30.84 20.61 -10.35
CA VAL A 221 30.60 22.05 -10.57
C VAL A 221 29.18 22.49 -10.13
N LEU A 222 28.23 21.56 -10.05
CA LEU A 222 26.84 21.85 -9.63
C LEU A 222 26.36 20.81 -8.63
N GLU A 223 25.73 21.28 -7.54
CA GLU A 223 25.24 20.44 -6.44
C GLU A 223 23.75 20.69 -6.13
N PRO A 224 22.83 20.29 -7.01
CA PRO A 224 21.40 20.46 -6.77
C PRO A 224 20.89 19.56 -5.64
N ASN A 225 19.85 20.04 -4.93
CA ASN A 225 19.15 19.28 -3.90
C ASN A 225 18.09 18.33 -4.47
N LEU A 226 17.60 18.62 -5.68
CA LEU A 226 16.50 17.89 -6.31
C LEU A 226 16.97 17.22 -7.61
N MET A 227 16.60 15.95 -7.77
CA MET A 227 16.91 15.19 -8.99
C MET A 227 16.36 15.84 -10.27
N PRO A 228 15.12 16.37 -10.32
CA PRO A 228 14.65 17.09 -11.50
C PRO A 228 15.56 18.25 -11.91
N THR A 229 16.14 18.96 -10.94
CA THR A 229 17.09 20.04 -11.20
C THR A 229 18.40 19.50 -11.77
N ALA A 230 18.90 18.38 -11.25
CA ALA A 230 20.08 17.71 -11.80
C ALA A 230 19.86 17.28 -13.26
N ILE A 231 18.70 16.70 -13.54
CA ILE A 231 18.29 16.29 -14.89
C ILE A 231 18.21 17.51 -15.81
N ALA A 232 17.60 18.60 -15.38
CA ALA A 232 17.49 19.83 -16.19
C ALA A 232 18.87 20.42 -16.53
N TYR A 233 19.81 20.45 -15.58
CA TYR A 233 21.19 20.90 -15.83
C TYR A 233 21.91 20.00 -16.83
N ALA A 234 21.77 18.67 -16.68
CA ALA A 234 22.37 17.73 -17.61
C ALA A 234 21.79 17.86 -19.03
N SER A 235 20.46 18.01 -19.13
CA SER A 235 19.77 18.23 -20.40
C SER A 235 20.19 19.54 -21.11
N SER A 236 20.56 20.56 -20.32
CA SER A 236 21.02 21.86 -20.84
C SER A 236 22.51 21.84 -21.28
N GLY A 237 23.20 20.70 -21.17
CA GLY A 237 24.60 20.59 -21.54
C GLY A 237 25.59 21.18 -20.53
N LEU A 238 25.18 21.47 -19.29
CA LEU A 238 26.05 22.04 -18.26
C LEU A 238 27.01 21.03 -17.64
N GLY A 239 26.81 19.74 -17.88
CA GLY A 239 27.66 18.68 -17.39
C GLY A 239 26.95 17.33 -17.40
N VAL A 240 27.64 16.35 -16.82
CA VAL A 240 27.13 14.97 -16.66
C VAL A 240 26.52 14.81 -15.27
N ALA A 241 25.25 14.45 -15.17
CA ALA A 241 24.63 14.10 -13.90
C ALA A 241 24.70 12.59 -13.65
N ILE A 242 25.05 12.19 -12.43
CA ILE A 242 25.11 10.79 -12.02
C ILE A 242 24.01 10.56 -11.01
N LEU A 243 23.02 9.74 -11.39
CA LEU A 243 21.76 9.56 -10.71
C LEU A 243 21.39 8.07 -10.63
N PRO A 244 20.51 7.68 -9.68
CA PRO A 244 19.94 6.33 -9.67
C PRO A 244 19.08 6.09 -10.90
N SER A 245 19.19 4.92 -11.49
CA SER A 245 18.46 4.56 -12.72
C SER A 245 16.95 4.61 -12.53
N SER A 246 16.46 4.24 -11.34
CA SER A 246 15.03 4.29 -10.97
C SER A 246 14.42 5.69 -10.93
N GLY A 247 15.26 6.73 -10.86
CA GLY A 247 14.82 8.13 -10.85
C GLY A 247 15.03 8.86 -12.17
N VAL A 248 15.53 8.18 -13.21
CA VAL A 248 15.71 8.75 -14.54
C VAL A 248 14.63 8.21 -15.47
N PRO A 249 13.74 9.04 -16.03
CA PRO A 249 12.77 8.59 -17.02
C PRO A 249 13.44 7.91 -18.22
N ASP A 250 12.80 6.85 -18.74
CA ASP A 250 13.35 6.08 -19.87
C ASP A 250 13.50 6.92 -21.15
N HIS A 251 12.67 7.94 -21.30
CA HIS A 251 12.66 8.84 -22.45
C HIS A 251 12.80 10.28 -21.99
N LEU A 252 13.99 10.85 -22.21
CA LEU A 252 14.27 12.27 -22.05
C LEU A 252 14.73 12.80 -23.42
N GLU A 253 13.98 13.75 -23.98
CA GLU A 253 14.31 14.34 -25.27
C GLU A 253 15.68 15.03 -25.21
N GLY A 254 16.54 14.75 -26.19
CA GLY A 254 17.86 15.37 -26.26
C GLY A 254 18.88 14.86 -25.23
N VAL A 255 18.54 13.87 -24.40
CA VAL A 255 19.40 13.31 -23.36
C VAL A 255 19.81 11.89 -23.74
N VAL A 256 21.04 11.53 -23.43
CA VAL A 256 21.54 10.15 -23.45
C VAL A 256 21.83 9.67 -22.04
N ARG A 257 21.68 8.37 -21.86
CA ARG A 257 21.94 7.66 -20.61
C ARG A 257 22.95 6.56 -20.83
N PHE A 258 23.93 6.45 -19.95
CA PHE A 258 24.91 5.38 -19.92
C PHE A 258 24.89 4.68 -18.56
N ASP A 259 24.96 3.37 -18.58
CA ASP A 259 25.28 2.60 -17.40
C ASP A 259 26.76 2.79 -17.06
N LEU A 260 27.07 2.93 -15.77
CA LEU A 260 28.46 3.08 -15.31
C LEU A 260 28.96 1.70 -14.86
N GLU A 261 30.08 1.30 -15.47
CA GLU A 261 30.76 0.04 -15.18
C GLU A 261 32.11 0.31 -14.53
N ASP A 262 32.68 -0.74 -13.90
CA ASP A 262 34.01 -0.76 -13.29
C ASP A 262 34.36 0.44 -12.38
N PRO A 263 33.70 0.53 -11.19
CA PRO A 263 32.85 -0.45 -10.55
C PRO A 263 31.36 -0.23 -10.83
N ILE A 264 30.56 -1.30 -10.83
CA ILE A 264 29.11 -1.18 -10.76
C ILE A 264 28.72 -0.76 -9.34
N ILE A 265 28.01 0.35 -9.20
CA ILE A 265 27.52 0.85 -7.92
C ILE A 265 26.04 0.59 -7.83
N GLU A 266 25.68 -0.31 -6.94
CA GLU A 266 24.32 -0.77 -6.71
C GLU A 266 23.80 -0.32 -5.35
N ARG A 267 22.47 -0.15 -5.25
CA ARG A 267 21.73 -0.04 -3.99
C ARG A 267 20.56 -1.00 -4.00
N LYS A 268 20.37 -1.74 -2.91
CA LYS A 268 19.24 -2.63 -2.71
C LYS A 268 18.08 -1.80 -2.17
N LEU A 269 17.01 -1.67 -2.94
CA LEU A 269 15.78 -1.02 -2.50
C LEU A 269 14.87 -2.06 -1.88
N SER A 270 14.31 -1.72 -0.73
CA SER A 270 13.51 -2.64 0.10
C SER A 270 12.19 -2.00 0.49
N VAL A 271 11.20 -2.84 0.72
CA VAL A 271 10.00 -2.49 1.48
C VAL A 271 10.36 -2.54 2.97
N ILE A 272 9.98 -1.52 3.70
CA ILE A 272 10.35 -1.32 5.11
C ILE A 272 9.05 -1.18 5.92
N ARG A 273 8.91 -1.99 6.96
CA ARG A 273 7.79 -1.93 7.91
C ARG A 273 8.27 -2.15 9.34
N THR A 274 7.45 -1.84 10.31
CA THR A 274 7.70 -2.25 11.68
C THR A 274 7.52 -3.75 11.83
N ARG A 275 8.29 -4.38 12.72
CA ARG A 275 8.30 -5.84 12.93
C ARG A 275 6.94 -6.38 13.32
N ASP A 276 6.23 -5.66 14.20
CA ASP A 276 4.98 -6.12 14.82
C ASP A 276 3.72 -5.74 14.03
N ASN A 277 3.86 -5.07 12.88
CA ASN A 277 2.73 -4.63 12.07
C ASN A 277 2.67 -5.42 10.74
N PRO A 278 1.83 -6.46 10.63
CA PRO A 278 1.65 -7.15 9.36
C PRO A 278 1.02 -6.23 8.32
N PHE A 279 1.28 -6.49 7.05
CA PHE A 279 0.66 -5.73 5.97
C PHE A 279 -0.86 -5.86 6.00
N VAL A 280 -1.54 -4.72 6.00
CA VAL A 280 -2.98 -4.67 5.74
C VAL A 280 -3.26 -5.11 4.28
N PRO A 281 -4.48 -5.60 3.96
CA PRO A 281 -4.78 -6.09 2.61
C PRO A 281 -4.43 -5.10 1.49
N ALA A 282 -4.68 -3.80 1.69
CA ALA A 282 -4.34 -2.75 0.74
C ALA A 282 -2.83 -2.63 0.50
N ALA A 283 -2.01 -2.79 1.55
CA ALA A 283 -0.56 -2.78 1.41
C ALA A 283 -0.06 -4.00 0.62
N ALA A 284 -0.59 -5.18 0.88
CA ALA A 284 -0.24 -6.39 0.15
C ALA A 284 -0.55 -6.24 -1.36
N ALA A 285 -1.77 -5.79 -1.70
CA ALA A 285 -2.17 -5.56 -3.09
C ALA A 285 -1.30 -4.49 -3.79
N PHE A 286 -0.92 -3.43 -3.08
CA PHE A 286 -0.01 -2.41 -3.62
C PHE A 286 1.38 -2.98 -3.89
N LEU A 287 1.91 -3.79 -2.98
CA LEU A 287 3.23 -4.40 -3.12
C LEU A 287 3.27 -5.43 -4.25
N ASP A 288 2.19 -6.13 -4.52
CA ASP A 288 2.11 -7.04 -5.66
C ASP A 288 2.20 -6.28 -7.00
N ILE A 289 1.47 -5.16 -7.11
CA ILE A 289 1.58 -4.27 -8.29
C ILE A 289 2.99 -3.67 -8.40
N LEU A 290 3.58 -3.25 -7.28
CA LEU A 290 4.94 -2.72 -7.28
C LEU A 290 5.96 -3.75 -7.76
N ARG A 291 5.84 -5.02 -7.36
CA ARG A 291 6.69 -6.12 -7.84
C ARG A 291 6.50 -6.38 -9.34
N GLU A 292 5.25 -6.35 -9.82
CA GLU A 292 4.95 -6.46 -11.25
C GLU A 292 5.65 -5.35 -12.06
N GLU A 293 5.53 -4.10 -11.63
CA GLU A 293 6.13 -2.94 -12.31
C GLU A 293 7.68 -2.91 -12.23
N CYS A 294 8.27 -3.45 -11.16
CA CYS A 294 9.71 -3.60 -11.03
C CYS A 294 10.29 -4.81 -11.76
N GLY A 295 9.46 -5.63 -12.43
CA GLY A 295 9.89 -6.83 -13.14
C GLY A 295 10.34 -7.98 -12.22
N VAL A 296 9.96 -7.95 -10.94
CA VAL A 296 10.32 -8.96 -9.94
C VAL A 296 9.18 -9.96 -9.80
N ASN A 297 9.18 -10.98 -10.64
CA ASN A 297 8.20 -12.08 -10.57
C ASN A 297 8.62 -13.11 -9.51
N GLY A 298 8.31 -12.84 -8.22
CA GLY A 298 8.39 -13.80 -7.11
C GLY A 298 9.70 -13.76 -6.29
N PRO A 299 9.68 -14.28 -5.06
CA PRO A 299 10.81 -14.25 -4.11
C PRO A 299 12.06 -15.03 -4.57
N SER A 300 11.94 -15.88 -5.60
CA SER A 300 13.05 -16.69 -6.11
C SER A 300 14.09 -15.95 -6.94
N GLN A 301 13.80 -14.75 -7.46
CA GLN A 301 14.77 -14.00 -8.29
C GLN A 301 15.69 -13.09 -7.47
N LEU A 302 15.29 -12.71 -6.27
CA LEU A 302 16.10 -11.89 -5.35
C LEU A 302 17.23 -12.70 -4.66
N ALA A 303 17.09 -14.02 -4.62
CA ALA A 303 18.08 -14.92 -3.99
C ALA A 303 19.33 -15.20 -4.89
N LYS A 304 19.37 -14.68 -6.11
CA LYS A 304 20.48 -14.91 -7.07
C LYS A 304 21.41 -13.71 -7.25
N VAL A 305 21.30 -12.71 -6.39
CA VAL A 305 22.28 -11.62 -6.37
C VAL A 305 23.31 -11.95 -5.30
N PRO A 306 24.61 -12.17 -5.69
CA PRO A 306 25.69 -12.50 -4.78
C PRO A 306 25.98 -11.40 -3.76
#